data_4d179e2c3a799bfe6d02a14445c683c7
#
_entry.id   4d179e2c3a799bfe6d02a14445c683c7
#
_cell.length_a   1.000
_cell.length_b   1.000
_cell.length_c   1.000
_cell.angle_alpha   90.00
_cell.angle_beta   90.00
_cell.angle_gamma   90.00
#
_symmetry.space_group_name_H-M   'P 1'
#
loop_
_entity.id
_entity.type
_entity.pdbx_description
1 polymer ?
#
loop_
_entity_poly.entity_id
_entity_poly.type
_entity_poly.pdbx_seq_one_letter_code
_entity_poly.pdbx_strand_id
1 'polypeptide(L)'
;MKQQLRIGIDIGTSMTRVVACVDDSAGGLPKIAASSAVETSGMRHGYITNRDEVANGLKRAVQEVEKELGSRIKTAAIAIGGVGISSEYALGSSIVTRADGILSKFDIEKAIQDAETHIDLKNKAILHAYPIIFKVDGQELPTRPEGITGSKLEVRVLFVTCYQQHLDDLLAVAHDIGIRLTGFTATPLATQKLLLTDLQRNFGCTLIDIGAETVSVSVFENNTLTSLFVFGLGSLDITKDIALGLRVTPDEAESIKLGTVTFQSVPKKKLDEIIDARLSDIFELIDKYFKKIGRSGLLPAGAIIIGGGSRMQLVEPVAKQLLRIPVKVAHVDMPGTKGPVKDNRLLVAYSIATADAEPQQSTAKHHRMSSSGDSDGLIETVKSFFKQLIP
;
A
#
# COMPACT_ATOMS: atom_id res chain seq x y z
N MET A 1 7.18 -30.75 8.78
CA MET A 1 7.57 -29.63 7.88
C MET A 1 7.75 -28.39 8.74
N LYS A 2 8.85 -27.63 8.61
CA LYS A 2 8.96 -26.33 9.29
C LYS A 2 7.90 -25.39 8.70
N GLN A 3 7.00 -24.88 9.54
CA GLN A 3 6.06 -23.85 9.12
C GLN A 3 6.84 -22.65 8.59
N GLN A 4 6.52 -22.20 7.39
CA GLN A 4 7.20 -21.05 6.79
C GLN A 4 6.71 -19.78 7.52
N LEU A 5 7.62 -19.10 8.19
CA LEU A 5 7.37 -17.84 8.86
C LEU A 5 7.45 -16.70 7.83
N ARG A 6 6.42 -15.87 7.78
CA ARG A 6 6.33 -14.69 6.90
C ARG A 6 6.21 -13.43 7.74
N ILE A 7 7.02 -12.44 7.44
CA ILE A 7 7.07 -11.18 8.19
C ILE A 7 6.64 -10.04 7.31
N GLY A 8 5.67 -9.27 7.78
CA GLY A 8 5.24 -8.02 7.16
C GLY A 8 5.54 -6.82 8.06
N ILE A 9 6.09 -5.77 7.47
CA ILE A 9 6.46 -4.52 8.14
C ILE A 9 5.64 -3.38 7.53
N ASP A 10 5.03 -2.57 8.39
CA ASP A 10 4.37 -1.31 8.06
C ASP A 10 4.96 -0.19 8.92
N ILE A 11 5.72 0.72 8.30
CA ILE A 11 6.28 1.90 8.96
C ILE A 11 5.37 3.09 8.66
N GLY A 12 4.39 3.31 9.54
CA GLY A 12 3.50 4.46 9.43
C GLY A 12 4.02 5.68 10.20
N THR A 13 3.49 6.87 9.90
CA THR A 13 3.93 8.13 10.55
C THR A 13 3.73 8.12 12.07
N SER A 14 2.69 7.49 12.58
CA SER A 14 2.39 7.41 14.01
C SER A 14 2.85 6.11 14.66
N MET A 15 2.78 5.01 13.95
CA MET A 15 3.06 3.67 14.50
C MET A 15 3.81 2.81 13.50
N THR A 16 4.86 2.15 13.96
CA THR A 16 5.55 1.07 13.24
C THR A 16 4.99 -0.28 13.69
N ARG A 17 4.61 -1.11 12.75
CA ARG A 17 3.97 -2.41 13.00
C ARG A 17 4.73 -3.52 12.32
N VAL A 18 4.92 -4.61 13.07
CA VAL A 18 5.55 -5.83 12.56
C VAL A 18 4.62 -7.00 12.87
N VAL A 19 4.32 -7.79 11.86
CA VAL A 19 3.47 -8.99 12.00
C VAL A 19 4.22 -10.19 11.47
N ALA A 20 4.23 -11.24 12.26
CA ALA A 20 4.73 -12.56 11.88
C ALA A 20 3.56 -13.52 11.69
N CYS A 21 3.44 -14.09 10.50
CA CYS A 21 2.40 -15.06 10.14
C CYS A 21 2.97 -16.44 9.90
N VAL A 22 2.18 -17.45 10.20
CA VAL A 22 2.40 -18.85 9.86
C VAL A 22 1.23 -19.37 9.05
N ASP A 23 1.52 -20.22 8.06
CA ASP A 23 0.47 -20.81 7.24
C ASP A 23 -0.49 -21.64 8.10
N ASP A 24 -1.78 -21.54 7.82
CA ASP A 24 -2.77 -22.42 8.44
C ASP A 24 -2.73 -23.80 7.77
N SER A 25 -2.51 -24.85 8.55
CA SER A 25 -2.51 -26.23 8.06
C SER A 25 -3.84 -26.66 7.45
N ALA A 26 -4.94 -25.94 7.73
CA ALA A 26 -6.26 -26.18 7.18
C ALA A 26 -6.56 -25.44 5.86
N GLY A 27 -5.58 -24.68 5.31
CA GLY A 27 -5.73 -23.92 4.05
C GLY A 27 -6.52 -22.61 4.20
N GLY A 28 -6.71 -22.12 5.44
CA GLY A 28 -7.31 -20.81 5.73
C GLY A 28 -6.31 -19.66 5.62
N LEU A 29 -6.76 -18.46 6.03
CA LEU A 29 -5.88 -17.30 6.14
C LEU A 29 -4.73 -17.60 7.13
N PRO A 30 -3.48 -17.18 6.82
CA PRO A 30 -2.34 -17.36 7.72
C PRO A 30 -2.61 -16.77 9.11
N LYS A 31 -2.18 -17.49 10.16
CA LYS A 31 -2.38 -17.06 11.55
C LYS A 31 -1.26 -16.13 12.00
N ILE A 32 -1.60 -15.08 12.73
CA ILE A 32 -0.63 -14.23 13.41
C ILE A 32 -0.01 -15.05 14.54
N ALA A 33 1.29 -15.32 14.44
CA ALA A 33 2.08 -15.99 15.47
C ALA A 33 2.61 -15.00 16.50
N ALA A 34 3.00 -13.79 16.05
CA ALA A 34 3.45 -12.70 16.90
C ALA A 34 3.21 -11.36 16.20
N SER A 35 3.04 -10.29 16.95
CA SER A 35 2.88 -8.95 16.40
C SER A 35 3.36 -7.88 17.39
N SER A 36 3.84 -6.77 16.84
CA SER A 36 4.21 -5.58 17.61
C SER A 36 3.68 -4.32 16.93
N ALA A 37 3.41 -3.33 17.75
CA ALA A 37 3.04 -1.98 17.33
C ALA A 37 3.69 -0.98 18.28
N VAL A 38 4.72 -0.28 17.80
CA VAL A 38 5.46 0.73 18.56
C VAL A 38 5.25 2.11 17.96
N GLU A 39 5.32 3.12 18.79
CA GLU A 39 5.24 4.52 18.35
C GLU A 39 6.42 4.87 17.44
N THR A 40 6.13 5.55 16.33
CA THR A 40 7.12 5.97 15.34
C THR A 40 7.55 7.40 15.62
N SER A 41 8.87 7.61 15.65
CA SER A 41 9.52 8.92 15.61
C SER A 41 10.33 9.04 14.33
N GLY A 42 10.63 10.28 13.90
CA GLY A 42 11.48 10.52 12.72
C GLY A 42 10.77 10.34 11.37
N MET A 43 9.42 10.37 11.36
CA MET A 43 8.63 10.36 10.11
C MET A 43 7.69 11.56 10.05
N ARG A 44 7.44 12.03 8.82
CA ARG A 44 6.45 13.06 8.52
C ARG A 44 5.80 12.82 7.16
N HIS A 45 4.46 12.87 7.10
CA HIS A 45 3.67 12.58 5.89
C HIS A 45 4.05 11.27 5.18
N GLY A 46 4.45 10.27 5.98
CA GLY A 46 4.91 8.97 5.49
C GLY A 46 6.36 8.94 5.01
N TYR A 47 7.14 10.03 5.13
CA TYR A 47 8.56 10.10 4.81
C TYR A 47 9.45 10.01 6.03
N ILE A 48 10.62 9.43 5.85
CA ILE A 48 11.68 9.43 6.85
C ILE A 48 12.33 10.81 6.88
N THR A 49 12.26 11.47 8.03
CA THR A 49 12.92 12.76 8.32
C THR A 49 14.13 12.59 9.22
N ASN A 50 14.15 11.52 10.02
CA ASN A 50 15.27 11.11 10.84
C ASN A 50 15.43 9.59 10.79
N ARG A 51 16.44 9.12 10.07
CA ARG A 51 16.67 7.71 9.81
C ARG A 51 16.99 6.92 11.07
N ASP A 52 17.79 7.50 11.98
CA ASP A 52 18.19 6.81 13.21
C ASP A 52 16.99 6.58 14.14
N GLU A 53 16.10 7.55 14.25
CA GLU A 53 14.87 7.39 15.05
C GLU A 53 13.98 6.29 14.48
N VAL A 54 13.77 6.27 13.15
CA VAL A 54 12.97 5.24 12.49
C VAL A 54 13.61 3.86 12.63
N ALA A 55 14.93 3.75 12.44
CA ALA A 55 15.67 2.49 12.61
C ALA A 55 15.56 1.96 14.06
N ASN A 56 15.68 2.85 15.05
CA ASN A 56 15.52 2.48 16.45
C ASN A 56 14.08 2.03 16.77
N GLY A 57 13.07 2.70 16.22
CA GLY A 57 11.66 2.30 16.36
C GLY A 57 11.40 0.95 15.75
N LEU A 58 11.84 0.73 14.50
CA LEU A 58 11.69 -0.54 13.80
C LEU A 58 12.44 -1.67 14.53
N LYS A 59 13.66 -1.41 15.02
CA LYS A 59 14.43 -2.39 15.81
C LYS A 59 13.68 -2.83 17.06
N ARG A 60 13.06 -1.91 17.79
CA ARG A 60 12.23 -2.24 18.96
C ARG A 60 11.04 -3.12 18.56
N ALA A 61 10.31 -2.73 17.52
CA ALA A 61 9.17 -3.51 17.05
C ALA A 61 9.56 -4.94 16.63
N VAL A 62 10.68 -5.09 15.92
CA VAL A 62 11.23 -6.39 15.52
C VAL A 62 11.64 -7.22 16.74
N GLN A 63 12.33 -6.62 17.73
CA GLN A 63 12.76 -7.32 18.94
C GLN A 63 11.57 -7.84 19.78
N GLU A 64 10.46 -7.09 19.85
CA GLU A 64 9.24 -7.56 20.52
C GLU A 64 8.68 -8.82 19.85
N VAL A 65 8.61 -8.83 18.51
CA VAL A 65 8.15 -9.99 17.74
C VAL A 65 9.13 -11.16 17.88
N GLU A 66 10.45 -10.93 17.80
CA GLU A 66 11.48 -11.97 17.99
C GLU A 66 11.39 -12.61 19.39
N LYS A 67 11.13 -11.81 20.42
CA LYS A 67 10.95 -12.30 21.80
C LYS A 67 9.74 -13.22 21.93
N GLU A 68 8.63 -12.87 21.27
CA GLU A 68 7.41 -13.70 21.27
C GLU A 68 7.60 -14.98 20.44
N LEU A 69 8.31 -14.90 19.30
CA LEU A 69 8.62 -16.04 18.44
C LEU A 69 9.71 -16.97 18.99
N GLY A 70 10.57 -16.49 19.88
CA GLY A 70 11.78 -17.21 20.32
C GLY A 70 12.83 -17.40 19.22
N SER A 71 12.78 -16.63 18.14
CA SER A 71 13.69 -16.75 17.00
C SER A 71 13.93 -15.40 16.32
N ARG A 72 15.10 -15.24 15.67
CA ARG A 72 15.48 -14.02 14.98
C ARG A 72 14.81 -13.88 13.61
N ILE A 73 14.41 -12.66 13.29
CA ILE A 73 13.88 -12.26 11.97
C ILE A 73 15.07 -11.85 11.09
N LYS A 74 15.23 -12.52 9.95
CA LYS A 74 16.29 -12.23 8.96
C LYS A 74 15.75 -11.62 7.67
N THR A 75 14.48 -11.88 7.37
CA THR A 75 13.83 -11.47 6.13
C THR A 75 12.43 -10.96 6.42
N ALA A 76 12.00 -9.94 5.70
CA ALA A 76 10.65 -9.39 5.79
C ALA A 76 10.22 -8.76 4.47
N ALA A 77 8.91 -8.64 4.24
CA ALA A 77 8.34 -7.76 3.24
C ALA A 77 7.89 -6.45 3.90
N ILE A 78 7.91 -5.33 3.15
CA ILE A 78 7.61 -4.01 3.68
C ILE A 78 6.54 -3.28 2.87
N ALA A 79 5.66 -2.53 3.55
CA ALA A 79 4.77 -1.57 2.94
C ALA A 79 5.48 -0.22 2.73
N ILE A 80 5.32 0.36 1.54
CA ILE A 80 5.86 1.69 1.21
C ILE A 80 4.69 2.66 1.14
N GLY A 81 4.62 3.59 2.10
CA GLY A 81 3.64 4.66 2.20
C GLY A 81 4.23 6.03 1.89
N GLY A 82 3.43 7.08 2.02
CA GLY A 82 3.89 8.48 1.97
C GLY A 82 3.33 9.30 0.83
N VAL A 83 3.38 10.62 1.02
CA VAL A 83 3.00 11.61 0.00
C VAL A 83 3.92 11.50 -1.21
N GLY A 84 3.39 11.61 -2.43
CA GLY A 84 4.19 11.43 -3.67
C GLY A 84 4.12 10.03 -4.24
N ILE A 85 3.50 9.06 -3.54
CA ILE A 85 3.05 7.85 -4.20
C ILE A 85 1.85 8.22 -5.05
N SER A 86 1.95 7.95 -6.34
CA SER A 86 0.91 8.27 -7.32
C SER A 86 0.96 7.30 -8.48
N SER A 87 -0.11 7.27 -9.27
CA SER A 87 -0.14 6.49 -10.49
C SER A 87 -0.18 7.37 -11.73
N GLU A 88 0.47 6.91 -12.80
CA GLU A 88 0.59 7.59 -14.07
C GLU A 88 0.50 6.58 -15.21
N TYR A 89 -0.20 6.95 -16.30
CA TYR A 89 -0.31 6.12 -17.49
C TYR A 89 0.76 6.47 -18.51
N ALA A 90 1.33 5.42 -19.14
CA ALA A 90 2.12 5.58 -20.34
C ALA A 90 1.75 4.55 -21.39
N LEU A 91 2.05 4.87 -22.65
CA LEU A 91 1.91 3.98 -23.79
C LEU A 91 3.30 3.51 -24.22
N GLY A 92 3.41 2.23 -24.49
CA GLY A 92 4.62 1.67 -25.05
C GLY A 92 4.30 0.72 -26.20
N SER A 93 5.30 0.40 -26.99
CA SER A 93 5.16 -0.49 -28.14
C SER A 93 6.38 -1.38 -28.35
N SER A 94 6.18 -2.50 -29.01
CA SER A 94 7.26 -3.32 -29.54
C SER A 94 6.90 -3.84 -30.93
N ILE A 95 7.92 -3.97 -31.76
CA ILE A 95 7.79 -4.63 -33.08
C ILE A 95 8.18 -6.09 -32.88
N VAL A 96 7.33 -7.00 -33.38
CA VAL A 96 7.58 -8.44 -33.36
C VAL A 96 8.62 -8.78 -34.43
N THR A 97 9.77 -9.24 -33.96
CA THR A 97 10.91 -9.53 -34.86
C THR A 97 11.05 -11.01 -35.22
N ARG A 98 10.23 -11.88 -34.63
CA ARG A 98 10.22 -13.31 -34.90
C ARG A 98 9.64 -13.60 -36.29
N ALA A 99 10.25 -14.51 -37.01
CA ALA A 99 9.83 -14.86 -38.36
C ALA A 99 8.42 -15.48 -38.43
N ASP A 100 7.96 -16.14 -37.36
CA ASP A 100 6.63 -16.72 -37.25
C ASP A 100 5.55 -15.66 -36.86
N GLY A 101 5.97 -14.42 -36.54
CA GLY A 101 5.08 -13.35 -36.12
C GLY A 101 4.34 -13.60 -34.80
N ILE A 102 4.71 -14.61 -34.01
CA ILE A 102 4.04 -14.97 -32.76
C ILE A 102 4.59 -14.12 -31.63
N LEU A 103 3.71 -13.39 -30.94
CA LEU A 103 4.04 -12.58 -29.75
C LEU A 103 4.49 -13.48 -28.60
N SER A 104 5.59 -13.11 -27.99
CA SER A 104 6.18 -13.78 -26.84
C SER A 104 6.13 -12.89 -25.59
N LYS A 105 6.43 -13.49 -24.44
CA LYS A 105 6.63 -12.74 -23.20
C LYS A 105 7.68 -11.61 -23.34
N PHE A 106 8.73 -11.85 -24.14
CA PHE A 106 9.77 -10.86 -24.41
C PHE A 106 9.24 -9.61 -25.13
N ASP A 107 8.32 -9.78 -26.09
CA ASP A 107 7.71 -8.65 -26.81
C ASP A 107 6.85 -7.81 -25.87
N ILE A 108 6.14 -8.45 -24.94
CA ILE A 108 5.35 -7.77 -23.90
C ILE A 108 6.27 -6.99 -22.95
N GLU A 109 7.33 -7.63 -22.46
CA GLU A 109 8.31 -6.98 -21.58
C GLU A 109 8.96 -5.77 -22.27
N LYS A 110 9.31 -5.90 -23.54
CA LYS A 110 9.89 -4.82 -24.35
C LYS A 110 8.90 -3.65 -24.51
N ALA A 111 7.64 -3.93 -24.78
CA ALA A 111 6.61 -2.89 -24.88
C ALA A 111 6.38 -2.17 -23.54
N ILE A 112 6.43 -2.89 -22.41
CA ILE A 112 6.35 -2.27 -21.07
C ILE A 112 7.59 -1.41 -20.77
N GLN A 113 8.79 -1.87 -21.13
CA GLN A 113 10.03 -1.10 -21.01
C GLN A 113 10.00 0.17 -21.88
N ASP A 114 9.44 0.09 -23.09
CA ASP A 114 9.23 1.26 -23.93
C ASP A 114 8.28 2.25 -23.27
N ALA A 115 7.15 1.79 -22.66
CA ALA A 115 6.24 2.64 -21.91
C ALA A 115 6.93 3.35 -20.73
N GLU A 116 7.86 2.69 -20.04
CA GLU A 116 8.63 3.25 -18.93
C GLU A 116 9.45 4.48 -19.37
N THR A 117 9.94 4.51 -20.61
CA THR A 117 10.69 5.65 -21.14
C THR A 117 9.84 6.90 -21.36
N HIS A 118 8.51 6.77 -21.34
CA HIS A 118 7.57 7.86 -21.58
C HIS A 118 7.01 8.50 -20.30
N ILE A 119 7.45 8.05 -19.11
CA ILE A 119 7.11 8.68 -17.83
C ILE A 119 8.29 9.49 -17.29
N ASP A 120 7.98 10.58 -16.56
CA ASP A 120 9.01 11.37 -15.89
C ASP A 120 9.45 10.69 -14.58
N LEU A 121 10.56 9.98 -14.65
CA LEU A 121 11.20 9.30 -13.52
C LEU A 121 12.27 10.16 -12.81
N LYS A 122 12.32 11.45 -13.07
CA LYS A 122 13.26 12.32 -12.36
C LYS A 122 13.03 12.27 -10.85
N ASN A 123 14.02 11.73 -10.11
CA ASN A 123 13.95 11.49 -8.66
C ASN A 123 12.79 10.56 -8.22
N LYS A 124 12.27 9.73 -9.11
CA LYS A 124 11.20 8.74 -8.81
C LYS A 124 11.67 7.32 -9.07
N ALA A 125 11.14 6.40 -8.29
CA ALA A 125 11.23 4.96 -8.50
C ALA A 125 9.85 4.41 -8.87
N ILE A 126 9.83 3.41 -9.75
CA ILE A 126 8.62 2.65 -10.04
C ILE A 126 8.47 1.56 -8.97
N LEU A 127 7.33 1.54 -8.28
CA LEU A 127 6.99 0.48 -7.34
C LEU A 127 6.24 -0.67 -8.01
N HIS A 128 5.33 -0.34 -8.94
CA HIS A 128 4.52 -1.33 -9.65
C HIS A 128 4.24 -0.86 -11.08
N ALA A 129 4.11 -1.82 -12.01
CA ALA A 129 3.70 -1.61 -13.38
C ALA A 129 2.54 -2.56 -13.72
N TYR A 130 1.38 -2.00 -14.06
CA TYR A 130 0.17 -2.74 -14.40
C TYR A 130 -0.16 -2.53 -15.87
N PRO A 131 0.06 -3.52 -16.76
CA PRO A 131 -0.46 -3.47 -18.11
C PRO A 131 -1.99 -3.52 -18.09
N ILE A 132 -2.64 -2.50 -18.66
CA ILE A 132 -4.09 -2.32 -18.58
C ILE A 132 -4.77 -2.71 -19.89
N ILE A 133 -4.20 -2.28 -21.02
CA ILE A 133 -4.76 -2.50 -22.36
C ILE A 133 -3.64 -2.97 -23.28
N PHE A 134 -3.90 -4.01 -24.03
CA PHE A 134 -3.03 -4.47 -25.11
C PHE A 134 -3.71 -4.26 -26.46
N LYS A 135 -2.93 -3.87 -27.46
CA LYS A 135 -3.37 -3.79 -28.86
C LYS A 135 -2.35 -4.50 -29.76
N VAL A 136 -2.83 -5.34 -30.64
CA VAL A 136 -2.01 -5.99 -31.68
C VAL A 136 -2.49 -5.48 -33.03
N ASP A 137 -1.56 -4.90 -33.80
CA ASP A 137 -1.83 -4.27 -35.10
C ASP A 137 -3.03 -3.31 -35.06
N GLY A 138 -3.15 -2.52 -33.96
CA GLY A 138 -4.21 -1.55 -33.71
C GLY A 138 -5.51 -2.11 -33.13
N GLN A 139 -5.68 -3.43 -33.02
CA GLN A 139 -6.86 -4.06 -32.44
C GLN A 139 -6.66 -4.32 -30.94
N GLU A 140 -7.60 -3.84 -30.13
CA GLU A 140 -7.60 -4.05 -28.69
C GLU A 140 -7.97 -5.48 -28.32
N LEU A 141 -7.22 -6.06 -27.39
CA LEU A 141 -7.40 -7.43 -26.93
C LEU A 141 -7.90 -7.45 -25.48
N PRO A 142 -8.86 -8.35 -25.18
CA PRO A 142 -9.39 -8.48 -23.81
C PRO A 142 -8.45 -9.21 -22.85
N THR A 143 -7.41 -9.87 -23.39
CA THR A 143 -6.46 -10.69 -22.64
C THR A 143 -5.02 -10.42 -23.04
N ARG A 144 -4.08 -10.99 -22.32
CA ARG A 144 -2.66 -10.95 -22.67
C ARG A 144 -2.42 -11.52 -24.07
N PRO A 145 -1.61 -10.85 -24.90
CA PRO A 145 -1.41 -11.22 -26.31
C PRO A 145 -0.39 -12.32 -26.55
N GLU A 146 0.10 -13.01 -25.52
CA GLU A 146 1.09 -14.08 -25.68
C GLU A 146 0.53 -15.22 -26.53
N GLY A 147 1.28 -15.62 -27.56
CA GLY A 147 0.87 -16.66 -28.52
C GLY A 147 -0.01 -16.16 -29.68
N ILE A 148 -0.38 -14.87 -29.70
CA ILE A 148 -1.14 -14.27 -30.80
C ILE A 148 -0.17 -13.86 -31.92
N THR A 149 -0.60 -13.97 -33.17
CA THR A 149 0.18 -13.54 -34.36
C THR A 149 -0.07 -12.04 -34.60
N GLY A 150 1.00 -11.27 -34.80
CA GLY A 150 0.93 -9.85 -35.11
C GLY A 150 2.32 -9.26 -35.41
N SER A 151 2.33 -8.05 -35.96
CA SER A 151 3.54 -7.31 -36.31
C SER A 151 3.95 -6.27 -35.30
N LYS A 152 2.97 -5.65 -34.63
CA LYS A 152 3.17 -4.58 -33.66
C LYS A 152 2.31 -4.82 -32.41
N LEU A 153 2.94 -4.79 -31.24
CA LEU A 153 2.28 -4.77 -29.95
C LEU A 153 2.31 -3.36 -29.39
N GLU A 154 1.18 -2.87 -28.92
CA GLU A 154 1.05 -1.63 -28.14
C GLU A 154 0.47 -1.98 -26.76
N VAL A 155 0.98 -1.34 -25.71
CA VAL A 155 0.51 -1.54 -24.35
C VAL A 155 0.28 -0.21 -23.66
N ARG A 156 -0.84 -0.09 -22.93
CA ARG A 156 -1.06 1.00 -22.00
C ARG A 156 -0.78 0.48 -20.59
N VAL A 157 0.20 1.08 -19.92
CA VAL A 157 0.67 0.66 -18.60
C VAL A 157 0.32 1.74 -17.57
N LEU A 158 -0.19 1.32 -16.42
CA LEU A 158 -0.29 2.16 -15.23
C LEU A 158 0.93 1.91 -14.36
N PHE A 159 1.75 2.92 -14.19
CA PHE A 159 2.89 2.89 -13.28
C PHE A 159 2.50 3.49 -11.93
N VAL A 160 2.88 2.83 -10.85
CA VAL A 160 2.83 3.37 -9.50
C VAL A 160 4.24 3.77 -9.10
N THR A 161 4.44 5.03 -8.77
CA THR A 161 5.75 5.60 -8.48
C THR A 161 5.83 6.17 -7.07
N CYS A 162 7.03 6.25 -6.52
CA CYS A 162 7.35 7.01 -5.31
C CYS A 162 8.63 7.83 -5.52
N TYR A 163 9.00 8.70 -4.59
CA TYR A 163 10.31 9.34 -4.65
C TYR A 163 11.42 8.33 -4.37
N GLN A 164 12.50 8.37 -5.19
CA GLN A 164 13.65 7.47 -5.08
C GLN A 164 14.28 7.53 -3.69
N GLN A 165 14.54 8.74 -3.17
CA GLN A 165 15.13 8.93 -1.85
C GLN A 165 14.34 8.22 -0.74
N HIS A 166 12.99 8.24 -0.81
CA HIS A 166 12.16 7.58 0.19
C HIS A 166 12.32 6.05 0.17
N LEU A 167 12.39 5.47 -1.04
CA LEU A 167 12.67 4.04 -1.19
C LEU A 167 14.04 3.69 -0.63
N ASP A 168 15.07 4.49 -0.98
CA ASP A 168 16.45 4.28 -0.51
C ASP A 168 16.56 4.37 1.01
N ASP A 169 15.89 5.34 1.63
CA ASP A 169 15.87 5.50 3.09
C ASP A 169 15.20 4.31 3.79
N LEU A 170 14.08 3.79 3.25
CA LEU A 170 13.42 2.61 3.80
C LEU A 170 14.29 1.34 3.67
N LEU A 171 14.94 1.16 2.51
CA LEU A 171 15.88 0.06 2.29
C LEU A 171 17.05 0.13 3.27
N ALA A 172 17.58 1.33 3.46
CA ALA A 172 18.69 1.56 4.37
C ALA A 172 18.31 1.31 5.84
N VAL A 173 17.13 1.75 6.30
CA VAL A 173 16.63 1.46 7.66
C VAL A 173 16.51 -0.03 7.90
N ALA A 174 15.99 -0.79 6.93
CA ALA A 174 15.88 -2.25 7.06
C ALA A 174 17.28 -2.91 7.13
N HIS A 175 18.21 -2.45 6.29
CA HIS A 175 19.60 -2.92 6.27
C HIS A 175 20.32 -2.64 7.60
N ASP A 176 20.16 -1.44 8.17
CA ASP A 176 20.83 -1.01 9.41
C ASP A 176 20.44 -1.88 10.63
N ILE A 177 19.25 -2.45 10.62
CA ILE A 177 18.81 -3.39 11.66
C ILE A 177 19.05 -4.87 11.30
N GLY A 178 19.71 -5.15 10.16
CA GLY A 178 20.08 -6.49 9.71
C GLY A 178 18.93 -7.30 9.10
N ILE A 179 17.88 -6.66 8.59
CA ILE A 179 16.76 -7.31 7.91
C ILE A 179 16.94 -7.17 6.39
N ARG A 180 16.95 -8.30 5.69
CA ARG A 180 16.90 -8.36 4.25
C ARG A 180 15.43 -8.30 3.78
N LEU A 181 15.09 -7.30 2.98
CA LEU A 181 13.76 -7.21 2.38
C LEU A 181 13.59 -8.25 1.27
N THR A 182 12.48 -8.97 1.30
CA THR A 182 12.09 -9.98 0.30
C THR A 182 11.09 -9.43 -0.71
N GLY A 183 10.44 -8.31 -0.39
CA GLY A 183 9.47 -7.65 -1.25
C GLY A 183 9.01 -6.33 -0.66
N PHE A 184 8.41 -5.53 -1.52
CA PHE A 184 7.74 -4.30 -1.10
C PHE A 184 6.42 -4.12 -1.88
N THR A 185 5.47 -3.43 -1.26
CA THR A 185 4.19 -3.10 -1.88
C THR A 185 3.79 -1.69 -1.47
N ALA A 186 3.27 -0.90 -2.41
CA ALA A 186 2.70 0.39 -2.05
C ALA A 186 1.57 0.20 -1.03
N THR A 187 1.62 0.91 0.10
CA THR A 187 0.65 0.77 1.19
C THR A 187 -0.82 0.84 0.72
N PRO A 188 -1.19 1.75 -0.21
CA PRO A 188 -2.55 1.80 -0.72
C PRO A 188 -3.02 0.55 -1.46
N LEU A 189 -2.11 -0.35 -1.82
CA LEU A 189 -2.39 -1.60 -2.53
C LEU A 189 -2.28 -2.84 -1.64
N ALA A 190 -1.63 -2.71 -0.48
CA ALA A 190 -1.31 -3.84 0.38
C ALA A 190 -2.53 -4.68 0.76
N THR A 191 -3.64 -4.01 1.09
CA THR A 191 -4.83 -4.64 1.66
C THR A 191 -5.90 -5.03 0.63
N GLN A 192 -5.69 -4.73 -0.66
CA GLN A 192 -6.72 -4.91 -1.70
C GLN A 192 -7.21 -6.36 -1.82
N LYS A 193 -6.29 -7.34 -1.79
CA LYS A 193 -6.64 -8.77 -1.94
C LYS A 193 -7.45 -9.29 -0.73
N LEU A 194 -7.24 -8.72 0.44
CA LEU A 194 -7.94 -9.11 1.66
C LEU A 194 -9.31 -8.46 1.80
N LEU A 195 -9.45 -7.22 1.31
CA LEU A 195 -10.63 -6.39 1.55
C LEU A 195 -11.62 -6.32 0.40
N LEU A 196 -11.15 -6.49 -0.83
CA LEU A 196 -11.96 -6.31 -2.02
C LEU A 196 -12.22 -7.66 -2.69
N THR A 197 -13.49 -7.96 -2.90
CA THR A 197 -13.88 -9.12 -3.72
C THR A 197 -13.61 -8.85 -5.20
N ASP A 198 -13.47 -9.91 -6.01
CA ASP A 198 -13.34 -9.79 -7.47
C ASP A 198 -14.53 -9.02 -8.08
N LEU A 199 -15.73 -9.27 -7.57
CA LEU A 199 -16.93 -8.58 -8.00
C LEU A 199 -16.84 -7.06 -7.75
N GLN A 200 -16.37 -6.64 -6.57
CA GLN A 200 -16.19 -5.22 -6.25
C GLN A 200 -15.14 -4.57 -7.16
N ARG A 201 -14.00 -5.23 -7.37
CA ARG A 201 -12.95 -4.72 -8.27
C ARG A 201 -13.42 -4.65 -9.72
N ASN A 202 -14.26 -5.59 -10.14
CA ASN A 202 -14.78 -5.61 -11.50
C ASN A 202 -15.79 -4.49 -11.75
N PHE A 203 -16.74 -4.26 -10.82
CA PHE A 203 -17.79 -3.26 -10.98
C PHE A 203 -17.34 -1.82 -10.70
N GLY A 204 -16.21 -1.60 -10.11
CA GLY A 204 -15.69 -0.29 -9.75
C GLY A 204 -15.88 0.04 -8.27
N CYS A 205 -14.76 0.07 -7.55
CA CYS A 205 -14.70 0.42 -6.14
C CYS A 205 -13.45 1.25 -5.82
N THR A 206 -13.43 1.80 -4.62
CA THR A 206 -12.25 2.48 -4.10
C THR A 206 -11.89 1.96 -2.70
N LEU A 207 -10.59 1.88 -2.44
CA LEU A 207 -10.03 1.65 -1.13
C LEU A 207 -9.44 2.98 -0.63
N ILE A 208 -9.87 3.43 0.55
CA ILE A 208 -9.45 4.68 1.19
C ILE A 208 -8.81 4.32 2.52
N ASP A 209 -7.53 4.68 2.70
CA ASP A 209 -6.81 4.48 3.97
C ASP A 209 -6.57 5.84 4.62
N ILE A 210 -7.22 6.08 5.77
CA ILE A 210 -7.07 7.31 6.56
C ILE A 210 -6.03 7.06 7.64
N GLY A 211 -4.78 7.41 7.33
CA GLY A 211 -3.64 7.33 8.25
C GLY A 211 -3.56 8.50 9.22
N ALA A 212 -2.42 8.64 9.89
CA ALA A 212 -2.14 9.74 10.82
C ALA A 212 -1.95 11.08 10.09
N GLU A 213 -1.06 11.12 9.11
CA GLU A 213 -0.72 12.33 8.33
C GLU A 213 -0.93 12.14 6.82
N THR A 214 -1.47 11.01 6.38
CA THR A 214 -1.74 10.73 4.97
C THR A 214 -3.12 10.10 4.80
N VAL A 215 -3.78 10.42 3.70
CA VAL A 215 -4.93 9.69 3.19
C VAL A 215 -4.58 9.15 1.82
N SER A 216 -4.65 7.84 1.65
CA SER A 216 -4.43 7.21 0.36
C SER A 216 -5.72 6.72 -0.27
N VAL A 217 -5.80 6.81 -1.59
CA VAL A 217 -6.96 6.42 -2.38
C VAL A 217 -6.48 5.56 -3.55
N SER A 218 -7.04 4.37 -3.68
CA SER A 218 -6.83 3.50 -4.85
C SER A 218 -8.18 3.11 -5.45
N VAL A 219 -8.30 3.24 -6.77
CA VAL A 219 -9.53 2.97 -7.53
C VAL A 219 -9.32 1.75 -8.41
N PHE A 220 -10.27 0.84 -8.36
CA PHE A 220 -10.25 -0.42 -9.12
C PHE A 220 -11.48 -0.53 -10.01
N GLU A 221 -11.28 -0.95 -11.26
CA GLU A 221 -12.33 -1.27 -12.24
C GLU A 221 -11.82 -2.41 -13.13
N ASN A 222 -12.72 -3.26 -13.62
CA ASN A 222 -12.37 -4.40 -14.46
C ASN A 222 -11.25 -5.28 -13.85
N ASN A 223 -11.32 -5.52 -12.54
CA ASN A 223 -10.32 -6.24 -11.73
C ASN A 223 -8.91 -5.63 -11.72
N THR A 224 -8.75 -4.39 -12.18
CA THR A 224 -7.46 -3.74 -12.35
C THR A 224 -7.43 -2.42 -11.57
N LEU A 225 -6.24 -2.05 -11.05
CA LEU A 225 -5.99 -0.72 -10.53
C LEU A 225 -6.07 0.29 -11.68
N THR A 226 -6.92 1.32 -11.53
CA THR A 226 -7.06 2.38 -12.53
C THR A 226 -6.49 3.71 -12.07
N SER A 227 -6.40 3.95 -10.77
CA SER A 227 -5.82 5.19 -10.25
C SER A 227 -5.40 5.02 -8.79
N LEU A 228 -4.33 5.72 -8.40
CA LEU A 228 -3.82 5.76 -7.05
C LEU A 228 -3.24 7.13 -6.74
N PHE A 229 -3.55 7.65 -5.54
CA PHE A 229 -3.01 8.91 -5.06
C PHE A 229 -2.94 8.95 -3.54
N VAL A 230 -1.96 9.70 -2.99
CA VAL A 230 -1.79 9.91 -1.55
C VAL A 230 -1.80 11.40 -1.23
N PHE A 231 -2.69 11.80 -0.35
CA PHE A 231 -2.84 13.17 0.15
C PHE A 231 -2.03 13.36 1.43
N GLY A 232 -1.44 14.55 1.63
CA GLY A 232 -0.65 14.92 2.81
C GLY A 232 -1.50 15.51 3.94
N LEU A 233 -2.59 14.84 4.30
CA LEU A 233 -3.43 15.16 5.46
C LEU A 233 -3.94 13.84 6.06
N GLY A 234 -4.36 13.87 7.33
CA GLY A 234 -4.80 12.64 7.98
C GLY A 234 -5.51 12.89 9.31
N SER A 235 -5.62 11.85 10.13
CA SER A 235 -6.34 11.90 11.40
C SER A 235 -5.68 12.79 12.47
N LEU A 236 -4.38 13.09 12.34
CA LEU A 236 -3.71 14.06 13.22
C LEU A 236 -4.16 15.50 12.96
N ASP A 237 -4.63 15.83 11.77
CA ASP A 237 -5.17 17.16 11.51
C ASP A 237 -6.50 17.35 12.25
N ILE A 238 -7.30 16.27 12.40
CA ILE A 238 -8.48 16.29 13.29
C ILE A 238 -8.08 16.51 14.74
N THR A 239 -7.00 15.86 15.21
CA THR A 239 -6.48 16.06 16.58
C THR A 239 -6.05 17.51 16.81
N LYS A 240 -5.38 18.13 15.83
CA LYS A 240 -4.99 19.55 15.88
C LYS A 240 -6.21 20.47 15.97
N ASP A 241 -7.25 20.20 15.16
CA ASP A 241 -8.47 21.00 15.18
C ASP A 241 -9.22 20.88 16.51
N ILE A 242 -9.26 19.66 17.09
CA ILE A 242 -9.82 19.44 18.41
C ILE A 242 -9.03 20.22 19.47
N ALA A 243 -7.69 20.14 19.43
CA ALA A 243 -6.82 20.86 20.36
C ALA A 243 -7.07 22.37 20.32
N LEU A 244 -7.15 22.94 19.12
CA LEU A 244 -7.42 24.37 18.91
C LEU A 244 -8.86 24.74 19.30
N GLY A 245 -9.85 23.97 18.86
CA GLY A 245 -11.27 24.27 19.06
C GLY A 245 -11.72 24.13 20.51
N LEU A 246 -11.12 23.19 21.24
CA LEU A 246 -11.42 22.95 22.67
C LEU A 246 -10.41 23.60 23.63
N ARG A 247 -9.28 24.13 23.10
CA ARG A 247 -8.17 24.71 23.86
C ARG A 247 -7.56 23.73 24.89
N VAL A 248 -7.30 22.52 24.41
CA VAL A 248 -6.66 21.44 25.16
C VAL A 248 -5.30 21.09 24.54
N THR A 249 -4.48 20.32 25.23
CA THR A 249 -3.21 19.86 24.70
C THR A 249 -3.43 18.84 23.55
N PRO A 250 -2.46 18.63 22.65
CA PRO A 250 -2.57 17.61 21.58
C PRO A 250 -2.84 16.20 22.12
N ASP A 251 -2.23 15.82 23.26
CA ASP A 251 -2.42 14.49 23.86
C ASP A 251 -3.83 14.32 24.43
N GLU A 252 -4.37 15.37 25.07
CA GLU A 252 -5.76 15.40 25.52
C GLU A 252 -6.72 15.33 24.31
N ALA A 253 -6.45 16.09 23.25
CA ALA A 253 -7.24 16.09 22.02
C ALA A 253 -7.26 14.70 21.35
N GLU A 254 -6.12 14.00 21.29
CA GLU A 254 -6.05 12.62 20.78
C GLU A 254 -6.87 11.67 21.64
N SER A 255 -6.77 11.78 22.97
CA SER A 255 -7.55 10.99 23.92
C SER A 255 -9.05 11.22 23.78
N ILE A 256 -9.47 12.49 23.57
CA ILE A 256 -10.86 12.87 23.31
C ILE A 256 -11.34 12.28 21.97
N LYS A 257 -10.53 12.42 20.90
CA LYS A 257 -10.82 11.86 19.57
C LYS A 257 -11.03 10.36 19.62
N LEU A 258 -10.20 9.66 20.39
CA LEU A 258 -10.26 8.20 20.55
C LEU A 258 -11.36 7.73 21.52
N GLY A 259 -12.01 8.66 22.26
CA GLY A 259 -13.00 8.34 23.25
C GLY A 259 -12.44 7.59 24.48
N THR A 260 -11.14 7.68 24.73
CA THR A 260 -10.47 7.02 25.88
C THR A 260 -10.65 7.80 27.18
N VAL A 261 -10.95 9.10 27.08
CA VAL A 261 -11.22 9.98 28.21
C VAL A 261 -12.53 10.71 27.96
N THR A 262 -13.42 10.65 28.95
CA THR A 262 -14.67 11.42 28.93
C THR A 262 -14.44 12.72 29.71
N PHE A 263 -14.19 13.80 29.00
CA PHE A 263 -14.18 15.12 29.63
C PHE A 263 -15.64 15.59 29.86
N GLN A 264 -16.10 15.63 31.09
CA GLN A 264 -17.45 16.10 31.44
C GLN A 264 -17.73 17.53 30.97
N SER A 265 -16.68 18.33 30.70
CA SER A 265 -16.77 19.73 30.28
C SER A 265 -16.81 19.95 28.77
N VAL A 266 -16.62 18.91 27.94
CA VAL A 266 -16.63 19.05 26.48
C VAL A 266 -18.02 18.74 25.93
N PRO A 267 -18.73 19.74 25.34
CA PRO A 267 -20.00 19.51 24.70
C PRO A 267 -19.80 18.59 23.49
N LYS A 268 -20.41 17.40 23.53
CA LYS A 268 -20.33 16.43 22.43
C LYS A 268 -20.65 17.04 21.07
N LYS A 269 -21.64 17.91 21.00
CA LYS A 269 -22.03 18.62 19.77
C LYS A 269 -20.86 19.41 19.17
N LYS A 270 -20.10 20.15 20.00
CA LYS A 270 -18.94 20.93 19.52
C LYS A 270 -17.81 20.02 19.02
N LEU A 271 -17.57 18.90 19.70
CA LEU A 271 -16.59 17.91 19.25
C LEU A 271 -16.99 17.31 17.89
N ASP A 272 -18.25 16.89 17.77
CA ASP A 272 -18.78 16.33 16.53
C ASP A 272 -18.70 17.32 15.36
N GLU A 273 -19.00 18.62 15.61
CA GLU A 273 -18.87 19.69 14.59
C GLU A 273 -17.42 19.89 14.13
N ILE A 274 -16.43 19.82 15.04
CA ILE A 274 -15.00 19.94 14.67
C ILE A 274 -14.57 18.73 13.83
N ILE A 275 -14.94 17.52 14.25
CA ILE A 275 -14.59 16.29 13.53
C ILE A 275 -15.26 16.28 12.16
N ASP A 276 -16.56 16.61 12.08
CA ASP A 276 -17.32 16.67 10.83
C ASP A 276 -16.70 17.64 9.83
N ALA A 277 -16.31 18.84 10.27
CA ALA A 277 -15.68 19.84 9.41
C ALA A 277 -14.40 19.31 8.75
N ARG A 278 -13.49 18.70 9.55
CA ARG A 278 -12.23 18.17 9.01
C ARG A 278 -12.46 16.92 8.12
N LEU A 279 -13.37 16.03 8.49
CA LEU A 279 -13.74 14.90 7.65
C LEU A 279 -14.34 15.37 6.33
N SER A 280 -15.14 16.43 6.36
CA SER A 280 -15.69 17.04 5.14
C SER A 280 -14.58 17.55 4.24
N ASP A 281 -13.58 18.27 4.76
CA ASP A 281 -12.40 18.68 3.97
C ASP A 281 -11.69 17.50 3.31
N ILE A 282 -11.49 16.41 4.07
CA ILE A 282 -10.83 15.19 3.57
C ILE A 282 -11.64 14.58 2.40
N PHE A 283 -12.95 14.36 2.58
CA PHE A 283 -13.77 13.73 1.55
C PHE A 283 -14.07 14.63 0.36
N GLU A 284 -14.10 15.95 0.54
CA GLU A 284 -14.14 16.89 -0.58
C GLU A 284 -12.89 16.84 -1.45
N LEU A 285 -11.70 16.71 -0.85
CA LEU A 285 -10.45 16.51 -1.59
C LEU A 285 -10.47 15.19 -2.37
N ILE A 286 -10.98 14.13 -1.78
CA ILE A 286 -11.16 12.84 -2.46
C ILE A 286 -12.17 12.97 -3.61
N ASP A 287 -13.32 13.65 -3.42
CA ASP A 287 -14.29 13.86 -4.50
C ASP A 287 -13.72 14.74 -5.63
N LYS A 288 -12.93 15.77 -5.30
CA LYS A 288 -12.18 16.56 -6.30
C LYS A 288 -11.24 15.67 -7.12
N TYR A 289 -10.55 14.73 -6.46
CA TYR A 289 -9.71 13.76 -7.15
C TYR A 289 -10.55 12.82 -8.03
N PHE A 290 -11.68 12.31 -7.54
CA PHE A 290 -12.59 11.50 -8.35
C PHE A 290 -13.15 12.26 -9.56
N LYS A 291 -13.46 13.55 -9.42
CA LYS A 291 -13.83 14.41 -10.55
C LYS A 291 -12.69 14.50 -11.58
N LYS A 292 -11.45 14.69 -11.13
CA LYS A 292 -10.26 14.75 -12.01
C LYS A 292 -10.08 13.49 -12.84
N ILE A 293 -10.34 12.31 -12.25
CA ILE A 293 -10.22 11.01 -12.95
C ILE A 293 -11.55 10.55 -13.60
N GLY A 294 -12.61 11.37 -13.56
CA GLY A 294 -13.92 11.07 -14.15
C GLY A 294 -14.70 9.98 -13.41
N ARG A 295 -14.54 9.86 -12.08
CA ARG A 295 -15.16 8.78 -11.27
C ARG A 295 -16.02 9.28 -10.11
N SER A 296 -16.26 10.58 -9.96
CA SER A 296 -17.12 11.13 -8.92
C SER A 296 -18.54 10.57 -9.02
N GLY A 297 -19.01 9.90 -7.97
CA GLY A 297 -20.34 9.26 -7.94
C GLY A 297 -20.48 8.04 -8.87
N LEU A 298 -19.41 7.55 -9.50
CA LEU A 298 -19.45 6.52 -10.53
C LEU A 298 -18.74 5.20 -10.12
N LEU A 299 -18.63 4.93 -8.84
CA LEU A 299 -18.08 3.67 -8.31
C LEU A 299 -19.20 2.84 -7.65
N PRO A 300 -19.93 2.02 -8.41
CA PRO A 300 -21.14 1.36 -7.91
C PRO A 300 -20.87 0.34 -6.78
N ALA A 301 -19.68 -0.28 -6.73
CA ALA A 301 -19.31 -1.15 -5.61
C ALA A 301 -18.80 -0.37 -4.39
N GLY A 302 -18.72 0.97 -4.48
CA GLY A 302 -18.53 1.88 -3.36
C GLY A 302 -17.11 2.01 -2.86
N ALA A 303 -16.98 2.57 -1.65
CA ALA A 303 -15.72 2.78 -0.94
C ALA A 303 -15.61 1.86 0.27
N ILE A 304 -14.43 1.26 0.43
CA ILE A 304 -14.01 0.58 1.65
C ILE A 304 -13.00 1.49 2.35
N ILE A 305 -13.28 1.85 3.61
CA ILE A 305 -12.41 2.74 4.40
C ILE A 305 -11.67 1.93 5.45
N ILE A 306 -10.36 2.17 5.56
CA ILE A 306 -9.45 1.58 6.54
C ILE A 306 -8.57 2.65 7.20
N GLY A 307 -7.60 2.21 8.00
CA GLY A 307 -6.65 3.07 8.70
C GLY A 307 -7.10 3.48 10.09
N GLY A 308 -6.18 4.11 10.85
CA GLY A 308 -6.47 4.53 12.21
C GLY A 308 -7.58 5.57 12.31
N GLY A 309 -7.67 6.45 11.32
CA GLY A 309 -8.70 7.48 11.22
C GLY A 309 -10.11 6.95 10.89
N SER A 310 -10.23 5.73 10.37
CA SER A 310 -11.54 5.14 10.05
C SER A 310 -12.39 4.80 11.28
N ARG A 311 -11.81 4.80 12.47
CA ARG A 311 -12.47 4.41 13.73
C ARG A 311 -13.47 5.44 14.27
N MET A 312 -13.43 6.68 13.79
CA MET A 312 -14.36 7.72 14.21
C MET A 312 -15.77 7.47 13.68
N GLN A 313 -16.79 7.62 14.52
CA GLN A 313 -18.18 7.31 14.18
C GLN A 313 -18.73 8.12 12.98
N LEU A 314 -18.22 9.34 12.78
CA LEU A 314 -18.66 10.24 11.70
C LEU A 314 -18.05 9.93 10.33
N VAL A 315 -17.03 9.06 10.23
CA VAL A 315 -16.34 8.78 8.96
C VAL A 315 -17.29 8.24 7.89
N GLU A 316 -18.06 7.22 8.22
CA GLU A 316 -18.95 6.58 7.25
C GLU A 316 -20.10 7.48 6.78
N PRO A 317 -20.86 8.18 7.66
CA PRO A 317 -21.94 9.07 7.22
C PRO A 317 -21.43 10.26 6.41
N VAL A 318 -20.33 10.92 6.81
CA VAL A 318 -19.76 12.05 6.07
C VAL A 318 -19.24 11.60 4.69
N ALA A 319 -18.53 10.47 4.64
CA ALA A 319 -18.06 9.91 3.37
C ALA A 319 -19.22 9.59 2.40
N LYS A 320 -20.30 8.94 2.88
CA LYS A 320 -21.48 8.64 2.06
C LYS A 320 -22.11 9.90 1.48
N GLN A 321 -22.23 10.95 2.28
CA GLN A 321 -22.83 12.21 1.86
C GLN A 321 -22.01 12.87 0.77
N LEU A 322 -20.69 12.97 0.93
CA LEU A 322 -19.81 13.74 0.05
C LEU A 322 -19.40 12.98 -1.21
N LEU A 323 -19.08 11.69 -1.07
CA LEU A 323 -18.67 10.87 -2.22
C LEU A 323 -19.83 10.38 -3.08
N ARG A 324 -21.05 10.35 -2.52
CA ARG A 324 -22.29 9.91 -3.22
C ARG A 324 -22.20 8.49 -3.79
N ILE A 325 -21.48 7.63 -3.11
CA ILE A 325 -21.33 6.21 -3.39
C ILE A 325 -21.58 5.40 -2.10
N PRO A 326 -21.86 4.10 -2.16
CA PRO A 326 -21.90 3.26 -0.99
C PRO A 326 -20.56 3.33 -0.25
N VAL A 327 -20.59 3.44 1.09
CA VAL A 327 -19.36 3.48 1.91
C VAL A 327 -19.49 2.47 3.03
N LYS A 328 -18.39 1.78 3.33
CA LYS A 328 -18.28 0.85 4.44
C LYS A 328 -16.90 0.96 5.08
N VAL A 329 -16.85 1.05 6.40
CA VAL A 329 -15.59 0.87 7.14
C VAL A 329 -15.30 -0.63 7.22
N ALA A 330 -14.08 -1.03 6.84
CA ALA A 330 -13.68 -2.42 6.85
C ALA A 330 -13.51 -2.94 8.28
N HIS A 331 -13.98 -4.16 8.49
CA HIS A 331 -13.69 -4.96 9.68
C HIS A 331 -13.20 -6.31 9.21
N VAL A 332 -11.98 -6.69 9.60
CA VAL A 332 -11.36 -7.97 9.20
C VAL A 332 -11.00 -8.76 10.44
N ASP A 333 -11.44 -10.00 10.46
CA ASP A 333 -11.02 -10.96 11.47
C ASP A 333 -9.68 -11.57 11.02
N MET A 334 -8.61 -11.18 11.70
CA MET A 334 -7.27 -11.73 11.45
C MET A 334 -7.03 -12.90 12.41
N PRO A 335 -6.83 -14.13 11.90
CA PRO A 335 -6.61 -15.31 12.76
C PRO A 335 -5.37 -15.15 13.65
N GLY A 336 -5.48 -15.52 14.93
CA GLY A 336 -4.37 -15.47 15.89
C GLY A 336 -4.20 -14.16 16.67
N THR A 337 -5.02 -13.14 16.42
CA THR A 337 -4.99 -11.91 17.24
C THR A 337 -5.44 -12.20 18.68
N LYS A 338 -4.64 -11.76 19.67
CA LYS A 338 -5.00 -11.79 21.08
C LYS A 338 -5.84 -10.54 21.38
N GLY A 339 -7.16 -10.68 21.59
CA GLY A 339 -8.03 -9.57 21.98
C GLY A 339 -9.31 -9.48 21.16
N PRO A 340 -10.18 -8.50 21.40
CA PRO A 340 -11.38 -8.32 20.61
C PRO A 340 -11.00 -8.00 19.16
N VAL A 341 -11.42 -8.86 18.27
CA VAL A 341 -10.96 -9.12 16.90
C VAL A 341 -11.20 -7.99 15.89
N LYS A 342 -11.49 -6.77 16.31
CA LYS A 342 -11.83 -5.65 15.41
C LYS A 342 -10.70 -4.62 15.24
N ASP A 343 -9.46 -5.00 15.50
CA ASP A 343 -8.34 -4.06 15.42
C ASP A 343 -7.67 -4.07 14.04
N ASN A 344 -8.15 -3.22 13.15
CA ASN A 344 -7.58 -3.03 11.81
C ASN A 344 -6.17 -2.39 11.83
N ARG A 345 -5.58 -2.12 13.00
CA ARG A 345 -4.26 -1.48 13.08
C ARG A 345 -3.15 -2.31 12.47
N LEU A 346 -3.24 -3.64 12.54
CA LEU A 346 -2.23 -4.55 11.99
C LEU A 346 -2.50 -4.92 10.52
N LEU A 347 -3.57 -4.43 9.92
CA LEU A 347 -4.08 -4.90 8.64
C LEU A 347 -3.08 -4.79 7.50
N VAL A 348 -2.36 -3.66 7.40
CA VAL A 348 -1.35 -3.45 6.35
C VAL A 348 -0.19 -4.44 6.53
N ALA A 349 0.41 -4.51 7.71
CA ALA A 349 1.52 -5.43 8.00
C ALA A 349 1.10 -6.90 7.82
N TYR A 350 -0.11 -7.27 8.26
CA TYR A 350 -0.68 -8.60 8.04
C TYR A 350 -0.85 -8.90 6.55
N SER A 351 -1.43 -7.99 5.78
CA SER A 351 -1.62 -8.16 4.35
C SER A 351 -0.31 -8.34 3.59
N ILE A 352 0.74 -7.58 3.97
CA ILE A 352 2.09 -7.72 3.41
C ILE A 352 2.69 -9.10 3.76
N ALA A 353 2.54 -9.55 5.01
CA ALA A 353 3.03 -10.87 5.42
C ALA A 353 2.32 -12.01 4.66
N THR A 354 1.07 -11.81 4.26
CA THR A 354 0.26 -12.84 3.58
C THR A 354 0.32 -12.76 2.06
N ALA A 355 0.79 -11.65 1.48
CA ALA A 355 0.81 -11.42 0.04
C ALA A 355 1.74 -12.39 -0.73
N ASP A 356 2.80 -12.91 -0.10
CA ASP A 356 3.79 -13.80 -0.72
C ASP A 356 3.31 -15.27 -0.85
N ALA A 357 2.02 -15.54 -0.69
CA ALA A 357 1.46 -16.89 -0.80
C ALA A 357 1.28 -17.40 -2.24
N GLU A 358 1.56 -16.58 -3.26
CA GLU A 358 1.59 -17.05 -4.64
C GLU A 358 2.91 -17.80 -4.93
N PRO A 359 2.86 -19.00 -5.53
CA PRO A 359 4.05 -19.79 -5.79
C PRO A 359 4.95 -19.05 -6.78
N GLN A 360 6.11 -18.60 -6.31
CA GLN A 360 7.20 -18.16 -7.16
C GLN A 360 7.62 -19.35 -8.04
N GLN A 361 7.32 -19.32 -9.33
CA GLN A 361 7.96 -20.23 -10.27
C GLN A 361 9.44 -19.88 -10.33
N SER A 362 10.22 -20.69 -9.60
CA SER A 362 11.68 -20.56 -9.52
C SER A 362 12.32 -20.94 -10.84
N THR A 363 12.86 -19.94 -11.55
CA THR A 363 13.93 -20.14 -12.51
C THR A 363 15.12 -19.27 -12.14
N ALA A 364 15.72 -19.54 -10.98
CA ALA A 364 17.00 -18.96 -10.60
C ALA A 364 18.11 -19.96 -10.95
N LYS A 365 18.79 -19.76 -12.08
CA LYS A 365 20.14 -20.30 -12.29
C LYS A 365 21.12 -19.49 -11.47
N HIS A 366 21.82 -20.18 -10.56
CA HIS A 366 22.91 -19.65 -9.77
C HIS A 366 23.97 -18.96 -10.65
N HIS A 367 24.16 -17.65 -10.45
CA HIS A 367 25.43 -17.00 -10.75
C HIS A 367 26.14 -16.65 -9.44
N ARG A 368 27.34 -17.19 -9.28
CA ARG A 368 28.27 -16.88 -8.18
C ARG A 368 28.63 -15.39 -8.24
N MET A 369 28.34 -14.67 -7.16
CA MET A 369 28.82 -13.30 -6.96
C MET A 369 30.30 -13.30 -6.56
N SER A 370 31.10 -12.57 -7.33
CA SER A 370 32.41 -12.07 -6.92
C SER A 370 32.21 -10.72 -6.24
N SER A 371 32.93 -10.56 -5.13
CA SER A 371 32.90 -9.37 -4.26
C SER A 371 33.53 -8.14 -4.93
N SER A 372 32.75 -7.09 -5.19
CA SER A 372 33.25 -5.70 -5.27
C SER A 372 32.07 -4.71 -5.30
N GLY A 373 32.02 -3.76 -4.34
CA GLY A 373 31.31 -2.48 -4.39
C GLY A 373 29.80 -2.48 -4.07
N ASP A 374 29.44 -2.03 -2.85
CA ASP A 374 28.09 -2.12 -2.26
C ASP A 374 26.96 -1.27 -2.88
N SER A 375 27.20 -0.38 -3.83
CA SER A 375 26.17 0.49 -4.40
C SER A 375 25.43 -0.09 -5.61
N ASP A 376 26.10 -0.90 -6.41
CA ASP A 376 25.50 -1.52 -7.62
C ASP A 376 24.58 -2.71 -7.29
N GLY A 377 24.80 -3.39 -6.17
CA GLY A 377 23.97 -4.52 -5.73
C GLY A 377 22.54 -4.15 -5.35
N LEU A 378 22.31 -2.93 -4.84
CA LEU A 378 20.98 -2.44 -4.47
C LEU A 378 20.13 -2.11 -5.71
N ILE A 379 20.73 -1.52 -6.73
CA ILE A 379 20.06 -1.20 -8.00
C ILE A 379 19.72 -2.48 -8.78
N GLU A 380 20.59 -3.49 -8.74
CA GLU A 380 20.30 -4.80 -9.35
C GLU A 380 19.20 -5.56 -8.59
N THR A 381 19.13 -5.44 -7.28
CA THR A 381 18.04 -6.04 -6.48
C THR A 381 16.69 -5.42 -6.85
N VAL A 382 16.60 -4.10 -6.97
CA VAL A 382 15.39 -3.41 -7.45
C VAL A 382 15.04 -3.83 -8.88
N LYS A 383 16.01 -3.86 -9.80
CA LYS A 383 15.80 -4.31 -11.19
C LYS A 383 15.40 -5.78 -11.30
N SER A 384 15.91 -6.66 -10.44
CA SER A 384 15.51 -8.08 -10.42
C SER A 384 14.09 -8.27 -9.89
N PHE A 385 13.64 -7.40 -8.96
CA PHE A 385 12.24 -7.36 -8.50
C PHE A 385 11.27 -6.95 -9.62
N PHE A 386 11.64 -6.01 -10.49
CA PHE A 386 10.82 -5.63 -11.64
C PHE A 386 10.58 -6.77 -12.61
N LYS A 387 11.53 -7.68 -12.82
CA LYS A 387 11.35 -8.88 -13.65
C LYS A 387 10.38 -9.90 -13.06
N GLN A 388 10.07 -9.82 -11.77
CA GLN A 388 9.18 -10.75 -11.06
C GLN A 388 7.75 -10.20 -10.86
N LEU A 389 7.55 -8.87 -11.02
CA LEU A 389 6.27 -8.19 -10.78
C LEU A 389 5.39 -8.03 -12.02
N ILE A 390 5.82 -8.54 -13.16
CA ILE A 390 4.99 -8.61 -14.37
C ILE A 390 4.22 -9.93 -14.31
N PRO A 391 2.92 -9.92 -13.95
CA PRO A 391 2.10 -11.12 -13.81
C PRO A 391 1.92 -11.86 -15.15
#